data_4543de29fac252c1c6b4d49d4b44af3f
#
_entry.id   4543de29fac252c1c6b4d49d4b44af3f
#
_cell.length_a   1.000
_cell.length_b   1.000
_cell.length_c   1.000
_cell.angle_alpha   90.00
_cell.angle_beta   90.00
_cell.angle_gamma   90.00
#
_symmetry.space_group_name_H-M   'P 1'
#
loop_
_entity.id
_entity.type
_entity.pdbx_description
1 polymer ?
#
loop_
_entity_poly.entity_id
_entity_poly.type
_entity_poly.pdbx_seq_one_letter_code
_entity_poly.pdbx_strand_id
1 'polypeptide(L)'
;MAYCIMRVAKIKTTSAGNARLKHNRREVECTTLRNPDAGRVKIICSPEQKQVETKSFKEIFHERTAGQKIRSNAVHAVELVLTFSPGALKDEQLKEWAYVNMKWVSKNFGGTQNIIDCQLHLDESTPHLHCIVVPLDDRGRLNARTFLGGTRERMSELQ
;
A
#
# COMPACT_ATOMS: atom_id res chain seq x y z
N MET A 1 0.40 25.72 6.62
CA MET A 1 1.43 24.68 6.39
C MET A 1 0.78 23.48 5.73
N ALA A 2 1.40 22.93 4.69
CA ALA A 2 0.95 21.69 4.05
C ALA A 2 1.60 20.51 4.78
N TYR A 3 0.81 19.53 5.18
CA TYR A 3 1.30 18.32 5.85
C TYR A 3 1.10 17.12 4.94
N CYS A 4 2.08 16.22 4.91
CA CYS A 4 1.90 14.86 4.43
C CYS A 4 1.49 13.98 5.61
N ILE A 5 0.45 13.18 5.42
CA ILE A 5 -0.11 12.32 6.47
C ILE A 5 0.06 10.87 6.01
N MET A 6 0.64 10.04 6.86
CA MET A 6 0.76 8.61 6.63
C MET A 6 0.00 7.83 7.70
N ARG A 7 -0.78 6.85 7.28
CA ARG A 7 -1.38 5.84 8.16
C ARG A 7 -0.88 4.47 7.76
N VAL A 8 -0.61 3.64 8.75
CA VAL A 8 -0.11 2.28 8.57
C VAL A 8 -1.08 1.30 9.19
N ALA A 9 -1.54 0.32 8.42
CA ALA A 9 -2.40 -0.75 8.89
C ALA A 9 -1.75 -2.12 8.65
N LYS A 10 -1.76 -2.98 9.68
CA LYS A 10 -1.25 -4.35 9.60
C LYS A 10 -2.37 -5.28 9.13
N ILE A 11 -2.12 -6.04 8.09
CA ILE A 11 -3.01 -7.07 7.56
C ILE A 11 -2.50 -8.42 8.05
N LYS A 12 -3.31 -9.14 8.83
CA LYS A 12 -2.90 -10.38 9.50
C LYS A 12 -3.52 -11.65 8.92
N THR A 13 -4.44 -11.51 7.97
CA THR A 13 -5.10 -12.65 7.31
C THR A 13 -5.22 -12.44 5.82
N THR A 14 -5.26 -13.53 5.07
CA THR A 14 -5.49 -13.47 3.62
C THR A 14 -6.88 -12.94 3.26
N SER A 15 -7.88 -13.18 4.11
CA SER A 15 -9.23 -12.65 3.93
C SER A 15 -9.25 -11.12 4.04
N ALA A 16 -8.62 -10.57 5.08
CA ALA A 16 -8.48 -9.12 5.24
C ALA A 16 -7.68 -8.50 4.08
N GLY A 17 -6.63 -9.18 3.61
CA GLY A 17 -5.85 -8.76 2.44
C GLY A 17 -6.69 -8.72 1.17
N ASN A 18 -7.51 -9.75 0.91
CA ASN A 18 -8.42 -9.75 -0.22
C ASN A 18 -9.43 -8.60 -0.16
N ALA A 19 -10.02 -8.34 1.01
CA ALA A 19 -10.96 -7.24 1.19
C ALA A 19 -10.31 -5.87 0.89
N ARG A 20 -9.11 -5.65 1.40
CA ARG A 20 -8.34 -4.41 1.13
C ARG A 20 -7.99 -4.24 -0.34
N LEU A 21 -7.48 -5.31 -0.97
CA LEU A 21 -7.11 -5.29 -2.37
C LEU A 21 -8.30 -4.95 -3.27
N LYS A 22 -9.46 -5.61 -3.04
CA LYS A 22 -10.71 -5.34 -3.76
C LYS A 22 -11.20 -3.91 -3.56
N HIS A 23 -11.16 -3.40 -2.31
CA HIS A 23 -11.53 -2.01 -2.01
C HIS A 23 -10.64 -1.04 -2.78
N ASN A 24 -9.32 -1.22 -2.71
CA ASN A 24 -8.36 -0.33 -3.35
C ASN A 24 -8.49 -0.35 -4.88
N ARG A 25 -8.82 -1.51 -5.45
CA ARG A 25 -9.07 -1.68 -6.89
C ARG A 25 -10.47 -1.30 -7.33
N ARG A 26 -11.34 -0.86 -6.40
CA ARG A 26 -12.76 -0.56 -6.68
C ARG A 26 -13.52 -1.74 -7.29
N GLU A 27 -13.19 -2.96 -6.88
CA GLU A 27 -13.90 -4.19 -7.25
C GLU A 27 -15.13 -4.45 -6.38
N VAL A 28 -15.34 -3.63 -5.35
CA VAL A 28 -16.52 -3.64 -4.46
C VAL A 28 -17.12 -2.25 -4.39
N GLU A 29 -18.42 -2.18 -4.13
CA GLU A 29 -19.12 -0.91 -3.94
C GLU A 29 -18.51 -0.09 -2.80
N CYS A 30 -18.30 1.20 -3.05
CA CYS A 30 -17.74 2.14 -2.09
C CYS A 30 -18.77 3.25 -1.82
N THR A 31 -19.20 3.35 -0.57
CA THR A 31 -20.25 4.32 -0.15
C THR A 31 -19.70 5.71 0.17
N THR A 32 -18.39 5.87 0.21
CA THR A 32 -17.71 7.14 0.58
C THR A 32 -17.33 8.00 -0.61
N LEU A 33 -17.73 7.59 -1.83
CA LEU A 33 -17.39 8.33 -3.05
C LEU A 33 -18.05 9.72 -3.06
N ARG A 34 -17.25 10.74 -3.33
CA ARG A 34 -17.67 12.13 -3.51
C ARG A 34 -17.70 12.54 -4.97
N ASN A 35 -16.78 12.00 -5.76
CA ASN A 35 -16.66 12.23 -7.19
C ASN A 35 -16.40 10.90 -7.92
N PRO A 36 -17.44 10.06 -8.13
CA PRO A 36 -17.27 8.74 -8.73
C PRO A 36 -16.59 8.77 -10.11
N ASP A 37 -16.80 9.82 -10.89
CA ASP A 37 -16.25 9.98 -12.23
C ASP A 37 -14.71 10.22 -12.22
N ALA A 38 -14.16 10.71 -11.13
CA ALA A 38 -12.72 10.90 -10.99
C ALA A 38 -11.97 9.56 -10.86
N GLY A 39 -12.62 8.54 -10.29
CA GLY A 39 -12.12 7.18 -10.22
C GLY A 39 -10.78 7.04 -9.47
N ARG A 40 -9.95 6.16 -9.97
CA ARG A 40 -8.62 5.88 -9.43
C ARG A 40 -7.56 5.82 -10.50
N VAL A 41 -6.32 6.09 -10.13
CA VAL A 41 -5.13 5.91 -10.98
C VAL A 41 -4.24 4.83 -10.38
N LYS A 42 -3.97 3.80 -11.15
CA LYS A 42 -3.03 2.76 -10.76
C LYS A 42 -1.60 3.24 -10.94
N ILE A 43 -0.79 3.10 -9.90
CA ILE A 43 0.64 3.43 -9.92
C ILE A 43 1.42 2.13 -10.03
N ILE A 44 2.04 1.90 -11.17
CA ILE A 44 2.86 0.70 -11.42
C ILE A 44 4.32 1.06 -11.18
N CYS A 45 4.96 0.34 -10.29
CA CYS A 45 6.36 0.58 -9.91
C CYS A 45 7.32 -0.51 -10.42
N SER A 46 6.80 -1.67 -10.80
CA SER A 46 7.64 -2.77 -11.26
C SER A 46 6.89 -3.77 -12.15
N PRO A 47 7.63 -4.55 -12.98
CA PRO A 47 7.03 -5.66 -13.73
C PRO A 47 6.35 -6.69 -12.85
N GLU A 48 6.89 -6.96 -11.67
CA GLU A 48 6.36 -7.93 -10.71
C GLU A 48 5.00 -7.48 -10.17
N GLN A 49 4.80 -6.18 -9.92
CA GLN A 49 3.50 -5.63 -9.54
C GLN A 49 2.47 -5.84 -10.66
N LYS A 50 2.87 -5.67 -11.91
CA LYS A 50 2.01 -5.90 -13.07
C LYS A 50 1.57 -7.36 -13.19
N GLN A 51 2.46 -8.31 -12.87
CA GLN A 51 2.16 -9.75 -12.92
C GLN A 51 1.11 -10.17 -11.89
N VAL A 52 0.98 -9.47 -10.77
CA VAL A 52 0.01 -9.81 -9.72
C VAL A 52 -1.30 -9.05 -9.82
N GLU A 53 -1.49 -8.26 -10.88
CA GLU A 53 -2.65 -7.37 -11.05
C GLU A 53 -4.00 -8.09 -11.05
N THR A 54 -4.05 -9.28 -11.62
CA THR A 54 -5.28 -10.10 -11.73
C THR A 54 -5.42 -11.13 -10.61
N LYS A 55 -4.40 -11.25 -9.75
CA LYS A 55 -4.39 -12.25 -8.68
C LYS A 55 -5.08 -11.74 -7.43
N SER A 56 -5.70 -12.67 -6.69
CA SER A 56 -6.18 -12.41 -5.34
C SER A 56 -5.00 -12.20 -4.37
N PHE A 57 -5.25 -11.51 -3.26
CA PHE A 57 -4.23 -11.36 -2.22
C PHE A 57 -3.73 -12.72 -1.69
N LYS A 58 -4.63 -13.69 -1.55
CA LYS A 58 -4.27 -15.04 -1.08
C LYS A 58 -3.26 -15.71 -2.01
N GLU A 59 -3.46 -15.65 -3.32
CA GLU A 59 -2.55 -16.21 -4.32
C GLU A 59 -1.18 -15.51 -4.25
N ILE A 60 -1.17 -14.18 -4.25
CA ILE A 60 0.07 -13.38 -4.16
C ILE A 60 0.83 -13.74 -2.89
N PHE A 61 0.14 -13.78 -1.74
CA PHE A 61 0.76 -14.05 -0.46
C PHE A 61 1.38 -15.45 -0.41
N HIS A 62 0.66 -16.46 -0.90
CA HIS A 62 1.17 -17.84 -0.94
C HIS A 62 2.38 -17.99 -1.86
N GLU A 63 2.37 -17.35 -3.02
CA GLU A 63 3.52 -17.35 -3.94
C GLU A 63 4.75 -16.67 -3.30
N ARG A 64 4.55 -15.50 -2.68
CA ARG A 64 5.63 -14.72 -2.07
C ARG A 64 6.23 -15.37 -0.83
N THR A 65 5.46 -16.19 -0.14
CA THR A 65 5.89 -16.88 1.09
C THR A 65 6.06 -18.40 0.92
N ALA A 66 6.15 -18.87 -0.32
CA ALA A 66 6.30 -20.29 -0.62
C ALA A 66 7.48 -20.90 0.14
N GLY A 67 7.24 -22.08 0.76
CA GLY A 67 8.25 -22.78 1.57
C GLY A 67 8.50 -22.19 2.96
N GLN A 68 7.82 -21.12 3.35
CA GLN A 68 7.97 -20.51 4.68
C GLN A 68 6.91 -21.04 5.66
N LYS A 69 7.33 -21.33 6.89
CA LYS A 69 6.41 -21.58 8.00
C LYS A 69 5.90 -20.25 8.55
N ILE A 70 4.66 -19.92 8.23
CA ILE A 70 4.02 -18.67 8.68
C ILE A 70 3.45 -18.86 10.08
N ARG A 71 3.81 -17.96 11.01
CA ARG A 71 3.27 -17.94 12.37
C ARG A 71 1.80 -17.49 12.35
N SER A 72 0.98 -17.97 13.26
CA SER A 72 -0.44 -17.61 13.37
C SER A 72 -0.68 -16.12 13.61
N ASN A 73 0.27 -15.42 14.24
CA ASN A 73 0.21 -13.98 14.51
C ASN A 73 1.02 -13.13 13.52
N ALA A 74 1.48 -13.71 12.40
CA ALA A 74 2.29 -13.00 11.43
C ALA A 74 1.50 -11.86 10.77
N VAL A 75 2.19 -10.77 10.45
CA VAL A 75 1.68 -9.71 9.59
C VAL A 75 1.90 -10.15 8.15
N HIS A 76 0.82 -10.41 7.43
CA HIS A 76 0.85 -10.88 6.04
C HIS A 76 1.18 -9.75 5.07
N ALA A 77 0.65 -8.55 5.34
CA ALA A 77 0.96 -7.36 4.57
C ALA A 77 0.82 -6.11 5.43
N VAL A 78 1.31 -5.01 4.88
CA VAL A 78 1.17 -3.66 5.43
C VAL A 78 0.47 -2.81 4.40
N GLU A 79 -0.59 -2.14 4.79
CA GLU A 79 -1.19 -1.08 3.98
C GLU A 79 -0.71 0.27 4.48
N LEU A 80 -0.20 1.07 3.55
CA LEU A 80 0.13 2.47 3.79
C LEU A 80 -0.90 3.33 3.06
N VAL A 81 -1.50 4.27 3.79
CA VAL A 81 -2.38 5.30 3.22
C VAL A 81 -1.67 6.63 3.38
N LEU A 82 -1.30 7.24 2.26
CA LEU A 82 -0.63 8.52 2.22
C LEU A 82 -1.60 9.57 1.67
N THR A 83 -1.67 10.71 2.33
CA THR A 83 -2.48 11.85 1.90
C THR A 83 -1.80 13.16 2.30
N PHE A 84 -2.43 14.27 2.02
CA PHE A 84 -1.92 15.60 2.31
C PHE A 84 -3.06 16.53 2.75
N SER A 85 -2.70 17.69 3.27
CA SER A 85 -3.68 18.71 3.68
C SER A 85 -4.53 19.16 2.49
N PRO A 86 -5.86 19.31 2.64
CA PRO A 86 -6.73 19.78 1.56
C PRO A 86 -6.18 21.07 0.91
N GLY A 87 -6.17 21.10 -0.42
CA GLY A 87 -5.68 22.25 -1.20
C GLY A 87 -4.16 22.42 -1.27
N ALA A 88 -3.38 21.49 -0.69
CA ALA A 88 -1.92 21.57 -0.72
C ALA A 88 -1.32 21.26 -2.11
N LEU A 89 -2.02 20.51 -2.93
CA LEU A 89 -1.60 20.13 -4.29
C LEU A 89 -2.73 20.42 -5.29
N LYS A 90 -2.32 20.76 -6.50
CA LYS A 90 -3.21 20.89 -7.67
C LYS A 90 -3.35 19.52 -8.36
N ASP A 91 -4.43 19.36 -9.14
CA ASP A 91 -4.74 18.08 -9.81
C ASP A 91 -3.62 17.59 -10.73
N GLU A 92 -2.95 18.50 -11.44
CA GLU A 92 -1.81 18.17 -12.31
C GLU A 92 -0.59 17.62 -11.57
N GLN A 93 -0.48 17.88 -10.26
CA GLN A 93 0.63 17.42 -9.41
C GLN A 93 0.38 16.06 -8.75
N LEU A 94 -0.86 15.57 -8.75
CA LEU A 94 -1.27 14.38 -7.99
C LEU A 94 -0.56 13.10 -8.46
N LYS A 95 -0.38 12.91 -9.75
CA LYS A 95 0.30 11.72 -10.29
C LYS A 95 1.78 11.71 -9.92
N GLU A 96 2.45 12.84 -10.05
CA GLU A 96 3.85 12.98 -9.67
C GLU A 96 4.03 12.75 -8.16
N TRP A 97 3.17 13.37 -7.34
CA TRP A 97 3.14 13.15 -5.90
C TRP A 97 2.97 11.67 -5.54
N ALA A 98 2.02 10.99 -6.16
CA ALA A 98 1.79 9.58 -5.93
C ALA A 98 3.01 8.72 -6.31
N TYR A 99 3.65 9.04 -7.43
CA TYR A 99 4.85 8.34 -7.88
C TYR A 99 6.04 8.53 -6.94
N VAL A 100 6.27 9.75 -6.46
CA VAL A 100 7.33 10.06 -5.48
C VAL A 100 7.09 9.32 -4.17
N ASN A 101 5.85 9.30 -3.68
CA ASN A 101 5.48 8.57 -2.46
C ASN A 101 5.61 7.05 -2.63
N MET A 102 5.23 6.50 -3.77
CA MET A 102 5.44 5.08 -4.07
C MET A 102 6.94 4.72 -4.07
N LYS A 103 7.80 5.56 -4.63
CA LYS A 103 9.26 5.37 -4.56
C LYS A 103 9.77 5.41 -3.11
N TRP A 104 9.22 6.31 -2.30
CA TRP A 104 9.53 6.37 -0.88
C TRP A 104 9.11 5.07 -0.15
N VAL A 105 7.90 4.55 -0.44
CA VAL A 105 7.45 3.26 0.08
C VAL A 105 8.41 2.15 -0.33
N SER A 106 8.77 2.08 -1.60
CA SER A 106 9.73 1.10 -2.11
C SER A 106 11.05 1.14 -1.34
N LYS A 107 11.62 2.31 -1.16
CA LYS A 107 12.89 2.49 -0.44
C LYS A 107 12.83 2.02 1.02
N ASN A 108 11.70 2.25 1.70
CA ASN A 108 11.57 1.98 3.14
C ASN A 108 10.97 0.61 3.46
N PHE A 109 10.40 -0.08 2.48
CA PHE A 109 9.69 -1.36 2.69
C PHE A 109 10.22 -2.51 1.84
N GLY A 110 11.52 -2.53 1.57
CA GLY A 110 12.21 -3.69 1.00
C GLY A 110 12.23 -3.75 -0.53
N GLY A 111 11.93 -2.64 -1.21
CA GLY A 111 12.01 -2.54 -2.67
C GLY A 111 10.66 -2.64 -3.39
N THR A 112 10.69 -2.40 -4.69
CA THR A 112 9.48 -2.42 -5.54
C THR A 112 8.82 -3.79 -5.60
N GLN A 113 9.61 -4.86 -5.48
CA GLN A 113 9.12 -6.25 -5.46
C GLN A 113 8.20 -6.55 -4.28
N ASN A 114 8.30 -5.79 -3.18
CA ASN A 114 7.43 -5.95 -2.02
C ASN A 114 6.08 -5.25 -2.20
N ILE A 115 5.98 -4.26 -3.08
CA ILE A 115 4.73 -3.55 -3.39
C ILE A 115 3.89 -4.43 -4.32
N ILE A 116 2.71 -4.83 -3.87
CA ILE A 116 1.79 -5.66 -4.66
C ILE A 116 0.65 -4.87 -5.28
N ASP A 117 0.32 -3.72 -4.70
CA ASP A 117 -0.72 -2.84 -5.22
C ASP A 117 -0.45 -1.40 -4.79
N CYS A 118 -0.71 -0.45 -5.69
CA CYS A 118 -0.56 0.96 -5.41
C CYS A 118 -1.60 1.74 -6.22
N GLN A 119 -2.57 2.37 -5.54
CA GLN A 119 -3.71 3.03 -6.15
C GLN A 119 -3.85 4.46 -5.62
N LEU A 120 -3.88 5.43 -6.51
CA LEU A 120 -4.25 6.81 -6.20
C LEU A 120 -5.77 6.95 -6.36
N HIS A 121 -6.48 7.16 -5.27
CA HIS A 121 -7.90 7.42 -5.24
C HIS A 121 -8.16 8.92 -5.40
N LEU A 122 -8.99 9.26 -6.38
CA LEU A 122 -9.41 10.63 -6.70
C LEU A 122 -10.91 10.84 -6.48
N ASP A 123 -11.62 9.77 -6.17
CA ASP A 123 -13.09 9.67 -6.10
C ASP A 123 -13.66 9.94 -4.70
N GLU A 124 -12.80 10.13 -3.70
CA GLU A 124 -13.20 10.50 -2.35
C GLU A 124 -12.91 11.97 -2.05
N SER A 125 -13.23 12.43 -0.82
CA SER A 125 -13.16 13.85 -0.44
C SER A 125 -11.75 14.47 -0.55
N THR A 126 -10.72 13.66 -0.30
CA THR A 126 -9.32 14.09 -0.42
C THR A 126 -8.54 13.02 -1.17
N PRO A 127 -7.76 13.38 -2.20
CA PRO A 127 -6.90 12.43 -2.90
C PRO A 127 -5.95 11.74 -1.93
N HIS A 128 -5.81 10.42 -2.08
CA HIS A 128 -4.91 9.63 -1.24
C HIS A 128 -4.38 8.40 -1.97
N LEU A 129 -3.18 8.00 -1.58
CA LEU A 129 -2.48 6.86 -2.15
C LEU A 129 -2.56 5.67 -1.20
N HIS A 130 -3.09 4.55 -1.68
CA HIS A 130 -3.01 3.26 -1.01
C HIS A 130 -1.87 2.43 -1.58
N CYS A 131 -0.95 1.99 -0.73
CA CYS A 131 0.08 1.01 -1.11
C CYS A 131 -0.04 -0.22 -0.22
N ILE A 132 -0.14 -1.40 -0.82
CA ILE A 132 -0.11 -2.68 -0.11
C ILE A 132 1.25 -3.34 -0.35
N VAL A 133 1.91 -3.69 0.73
CA VAL A 133 3.26 -4.26 0.74
C VAL A 133 3.24 -5.61 1.45
N VAL A 134 3.77 -6.66 0.80
CA VAL A 134 4.14 -7.91 1.50
C VAL A 134 5.56 -7.72 2.05
N PRO A 135 5.74 -7.65 3.39
CA PRO A 135 7.00 -7.20 3.98
C PRO A 135 8.04 -8.35 4.02
N LEU A 136 8.69 -8.59 2.90
CA LEU A 136 9.79 -9.54 2.79
C LEU A 136 11.11 -8.82 3.07
N ASP A 137 11.92 -9.38 3.97
CA ASP A 137 13.26 -8.86 4.26
C ASP A 137 14.27 -9.20 3.12
N ASP A 138 15.53 -8.82 3.29
CA ASP A 138 16.62 -9.06 2.34
C ASP A 138 16.91 -10.54 2.07
N ARG A 139 16.42 -11.43 2.94
CA ARG A 139 16.49 -12.89 2.79
C ARG A 139 15.22 -13.49 2.18
N GLY A 140 14.29 -12.65 1.74
CA GLY A 140 12.99 -13.06 1.21
C GLY A 140 12.03 -13.62 2.25
N ARG A 141 12.26 -13.41 3.56
CA ARG A 141 11.43 -13.93 4.63
C ARG A 141 10.37 -12.90 5.03
N LEU A 142 9.16 -13.39 5.30
CA LEU A 142 8.08 -12.55 5.83
C LEU A 142 8.48 -11.98 7.20
N ASN A 143 8.75 -10.69 7.27
CA ASN A 143 9.33 -10.04 8.45
C ASN A 143 8.89 -8.56 8.55
N ALA A 144 7.63 -8.33 8.92
CA ALA A 144 7.13 -6.95 9.09
C ALA A 144 7.88 -6.17 10.19
N ARG A 145 8.48 -6.86 11.16
CA ARG A 145 9.23 -6.20 12.24
C ARG A 145 10.46 -5.45 11.73
N THR A 146 11.09 -5.93 10.67
CA THR A 146 12.22 -5.23 10.04
C THR A 146 11.83 -3.81 9.59
N PHE A 147 10.59 -3.62 9.13
CA PHE A 147 10.11 -2.36 8.59
C PHE A 147 9.33 -1.51 9.62
N LEU A 148 8.53 -2.17 10.46
CA LEU A 148 7.63 -1.53 11.43
C LEU A 148 8.09 -1.68 12.88
N GLY A 149 9.15 -2.42 13.13
CA GLY A 149 9.71 -2.59 14.46
C GLY A 149 10.54 -1.38 14.86
N GLY A 150 10.65 -1.16 16.16
CA GLY A 150 11.43 -0.06 16.72
C GLY A 150 10.60 0.79 17.67
N THR A 151 11.17 1.92 18.05
CA THR A 151 10.54 2.86 18.96
C THR A 151 9.49 3.72 18.25
N ARG A 152 8.68 4.43 19.04
CA ARG A 152 7.73 5.42 18.54
C ARG A 152 8.43 6.51 17.71
N GLU A 153 9.65 6.85 18.09
CA GLU A 153 10.49 7.83 17.39
C GLU A 153 10.76 7.40 15.95
N ARG A 154 11.13 6.13 15.72
CA ARG A 154 11.36 5.61 14.37
C ARG A 154 10.11 5.72 13.47
N MET A 155 8.93 5.44 14.03
CA MET A 155 7.67 5.59 13.28
C MET A 155 7.36 7.06 12.99
N SER A 156 7.78 7.97 13.88
CA SER A 156 7.65 9.41 13.65
C SER A 156 8.65 9.91 12.59
N GLU A 157 9.85 9.36 12.54
CA GLU A 157 10.85 9.68 11.51
C GLU A 157 10.44 9.25 10.09
N LEU A 158 9.54 8.26 9.98
CA LEU A 158 8.99 7.82 8.70
C LEU A 158 7.88 8.75 8.18
N GLN A 159 7.34 9.63 9.01
CA GLN A 159 6.31 10.62 8.66
C GLN A 159 6.93 11.97 8.26
#